data_428b901d04631aa9961b3a924362c814
#
_entry.id   428b901d04631aa9961b3a924362c814
#
_cell.length_a   1.000
_cell.length_b   1.000
_cell.length_c   1.000
_cell.angle_alpha   90.00
_cell.angle_beta   90.00
_cell.angle_gamma   90.00
#
_symmetry.space_group_name_H-M   'P 1'
#
loop_
_entity.id
_entity.type
_entity.pdbx_description
1 polymer ?
#
loop_
_entity_poly.entity_id
_entity_poly.type
_entity_poly.pdbx_seq_one_letter_code
_entity_poly.pdbx_strand_id
1 'polypeptide(L)'
;MQRASRTSHVVRASVTVLLVLLSTLMLFSQPERASSLQTTRIVLLGTGTPSPDPDRSGAATAVVVNGTPYLIDFGPGVVRRIAAASQKGVPGLGVVNVRVAFVTHLHSDHTAGYADLILTPWSVGRSQPLEVYGPKGLEHMTHHILEAYREDIAIRRRDKQVLGVPEQADGYNVHAHEITPGTVYKDQNVTVKAFLVNHGDVPHAFGYRIETPERAIVISGDAAPSQNIIDSCNGCDVLIHEAYSMMTYNAVSASYQEYRRKHHTSSREVAEVAQKARPGLLILYHRANPGGVGRPNPEQALLEEVRQLYGGKVVIGHDLDVF
;
A
#
# COMPACT_ATOMS: atom_id res chain seq x y z
N MET A 1 77.23 -65.84 -7.40
CA MET A 1 76.48 -65.55 -8.63
C MET A 1 75.32 -64.66 -8.19
N GLN A 2 75.48 -63.38 -8.26
CA GLN A 2 74.93 -62.42 -9.24
C GLN A 2 73.41 -62.58 -9.42
N ARG A 3 72.63 -61.64 -8.98
CA ARG A 3 72.31 -60.45 -9.79
C ARG A 3 71.55 -59.37 -8.94
N ALA A 4 71.94 -58.18 -9.15
CA ALA A 4 71.32 -56.91 -8.69
C ALA A 4 69.93 -56.71 -9.16
N SER A 5 69.17 -55.99 -8.37
CA SER A 5 67.93 -55.32 -8.84
C SER A 5 67.98 -53.87 -8.50
N ARG A 6 68.05 -53.06 -9.53
CA ARG A 6 67.66 -51.64 -9.54
C ARG A 6 66.16 -51.55 -9.78
N THR A 7 65.40 -50.98 -8.87
CA THR A 7 64.13 -50.28 -9.15
C THR A 7 63.57 -49.76 -7.86
N SER A 8 63.84 -48.53 -7.51
CA SER A 8 63.04 -47.79 -6.50
C SER A 8 63.39 -46.31 -6.43
N HIS A 9 63.30 -45.58 -7.55
CA HIS A 9 63.37 -44.09 -7.50
C HIS A 9 62.45 -43.36 -8.41
N VAL A 10 61.40 -43.96 -8.97
CA VAL A 10 60.47 -43.24 -9.92
C VAL A 10 59.07 -43.02 -9.35
N VAL A 11 58.71 -43.55 -8.18
CA VAL A 11 57.29 -43.45 -7.69
C VAL A 11 57.07 -42.31 -6.69
N ARG A 12 58.09 -41.58 -6.24
CA ARG A 12 57.93 -40.55 -5.22
C ARG A 12 57.71 -39.12 -5.77
N ALA A 13 57.89 -38.87 -7.07
CA ALA A 13 57.73 -37.53 -7.65
C ALA A 13 56.31 -37.24 -8.19
N SER A 14 55.47 -38.25 -8.41
CA SER A 14 54.14 -38.07 -9.04
C SER A 14 53.00 -37.84 -8.06
N VAL A 15 53.17 -38.13 -6.76
CA VAL A 15 52.08 -37.96 -5.75
C VAL A 15 52.05 -36.55 -5.18
N THR A 16 53.16 -35.82 -5.19
CA THR A 16 53.24 -34.47 -4.59
C THR A 16 52.68 -33.39 -5.51
N VAL A 17 52.65 -33.58 -6.84
CA VAL A 17 52.09 -32.63 -7.79
C VAL A 17 50.57 -32.73 -7.88
N LEU A 18 49.96 -33.88 -7.58
CA LEU A 18 48.50 -34.06 -7.65
C LEU A 18 47.76 -33.49 -6.42
N LEU A 19 48.44 -33.37 -5.28
CA LEU A 19 47.87 -32.81 -4.05
C LEU A 19 47.90 -31.27 -4.01
N VAL A 20 48.75 -30.61 -4.78
CA VAL A 20 48.80 -29.14 -4.87
C VAL A 20 47.77 -28.59 -5.87
N LEU A 21 47.38 -29.38 -6.88
CA LEU A 21 46.34 -29.01 -7.86
C LEU A 21 44.89 -29.19 -7.35
N LEU A 22 44.67 -30.04 -6.32
CA LEU A 22 43.36 -30.20 -5.68
C LEU A 22 43.07 -29.17 -4.57
N SER A 23 44.11 -28.50 -4.07
CA SER A 23 43.91 -27.45 -3.04
C SER A 23 43.61 -26.05 -3.62
N THR A 24 43.80 -25.84 -4.92
CA THR A 24 43.49 -24.56 -5.59
C THR A 24 42.09 -24.49 -6.23
N LEU A 25 41.33 -25.60 -6.29
CA LEU A 25 39.97 -25.63 -6.83
C LEU A 25 38.86 -25.53 -5.78
N MET A 26 39.19 -25.43 -4.50
CA MET A 26 38.18 -25.32 -3.42
C MET A 26 37.96 -23.87 -2.93
N LEU A 27 38.43 -22.86 -3.63
CA LEU A 27 38.39 -21.48 -3.16
C LEU A 27 37.43 -20.56 -3.94
N PHE A 28 36.61 -21.08 -4.85
CA PHE A 28 35.64 -20.28 -5.57
C PHE A 28 34.30 -21.00 -5.74
N SER A 29 33.60 -21.25 -4.67
CA SER A 29 32.15 -21.31 -4.67
C SER A 29 31.66 -20.85 -3.32
N GLN A 30 31.80 -19.53 -3.06
CA GLN A 30 30.85 -18.89 -2.20
C GLN A 30 29.53 -18.91 -2.98
N PRO A 31 28.43 -19.43 -2.40
CA PRO A 31 27.13 -19.17 -2.99
C PRO A 31 27.00 -17.65 -3.03
N GLU A 32 26.89 -17.08 -4.22
CA GLU A 32 26.30 -15.76 -4.36
C GLU A 32 25.04 -15.79 -3.50
N ARG A 33 25.07 -15.12 -2.36
CA ARG A 33 23.82 -14.66 -1.75
C ARG A 33 23.16 -13.88 -2.84
N ALA A 34 22.20 -14.48 -3.51
CA ALA A 34 21.20 -13.74 -4.23
C ALA A 34 20.70 -12.72 -3.22
N SER A 35 21.17 -11.49 -3.35
CA SER A 35 20.55 -10.34 -2.73
C SER A 35 19.11 -10.43 -3.18
N SER A 36 18.24 -10.97 -2.35
CA SER A 36 16.80 -10.78 -2.53
C SER A 36 16.63 -9.28 -2.53
N LEU A 37 16.51 -8.70 -3.71
CA LEU A 37 16.19 -7.29 -3.86
C LEU A 37 14.94 -7.07 -3.02
N GLN A 38 15.12 -6.47 -1.87
CA GLN A 38 14.02 -6.02 -1.04
C GLN A 38 13.26 -5.03 -1.92
N THR A 39 12.09 -5.39 -2.38
CA THR A 39 11.32 -4.54 -3.27
C THR A 39 10.12 -3.97 -2.55
N THR A 40 10.15 -2.66 -2.34
CA THR A 40 8.96 -1.92 -1.95
C THR A 40 8.14 -1.60 -3.19
N ARG A 41 6.87 -1.99 -3.22
CA ARG A 41 5.92 -1.69 -4.29
C ARG A 41 4.73 -0.93 -3.74
N ILE A 42 4.29 0.06 -4.47
CA ILE A 42 3.06 0.79 -4.20
C ILE A 42 2.04 0.36 -5.23
N VAL A 43 0.86 -0.07 -4.81
CA VAL A 43 -0.22 -0.49 -5.69
C VAL A 43 -1.45 0.35 -5.38
N LEU A 44 -1.91 1.13 -6.34
CA LEU A 44 -3.18 1.84 -6.22
C LEU A 44 -4.31 0.85 -6.49
N LEU A 45 -4.98 0.40 -5.44
CA LEU A 45 -6.09 -0.56 -5.54
C LEU A 45 -7.40 0.12 -5.93
N GLY A 46 -7.56 1.37 -5.54
CA GLY A 46 -8.73 2.17 -5.87
C GLY A 46 -8.39 3.67 -5.83
N THR A 47 -8.86 4.39 -6.81
CA THR A 47 -8.61 5.83 -7.02
C THR A 47 -9.90 6.64 -7.12
N GLY A 48 -11.04 5.98 -6.86
CA GLY A 48 -12.38 6.57 -6.92
C GLY A 48 -12.67 7.47 -5.72
N THR A 49 -13.75 8.23 -5.85
CA THR A 49 -14.32 9.17 -4.89
C THR A 49 -15.74 8.70 -4.52
N PRO A 50 -16.51 9.42 -3.69
CA PRO A 50 -17.92 9.06 -3.44
C PRO A 50 -18.79 8.96 -4.69
N SER A 51 -18.39 9.61 -5.80
CA SER A 51 -19.09 9.50 -7.07
C SER A 51 -18.85 8.12 -7.68
N PRO A 52 -19.90 7.31 -7.93
CA PRO A 52 -19.72 5.96 -8.46
C PRO A 52 -19.20 6.03 -9.89
N ASP A 53 -18.02 5.44 -10.09
CA ASP A 53 -17.38 5.28 -11.39
C ASP A 53 -17.13 3.75 -11.57
N PRO A 54 -17.71 3.11 -12.62
CA PRO A 54 -17.58 1.67 -12.80
C PRO A 54 -16.12 1.22 -13.02
N ASP A 55 -15.26 2.10 -13.51
CA ASP A 55 -13.86 1.79 -13.80
C ASP A 55 -12.93 2.04 -12.60
N ARG A 56 -13.44 2.64 -11.51
CA ARG A 56 -12.67 2.98 -10.32
C ARG A 56 -13.30 2.48 -9.04
N SER A 57 -12.54 1.73 -8.27
CA SER A 57 -12.91 1.34 -6.90
C SER A 57 -12.67 2.50 -5.93
N GLY A 58 -13.32 2.46 -4.77
CA GLY A 58 -13.10 3.45 -3.72
C GLY A 58 -11.65 3.48 -3.25
N ALA A 59 -11.26 4.57 -2.60
CA ALA A 59 -9.88 4.84 -2.20
C ALA A 59 -9.25 3.66 -1.46
N ALA A 60 -8.16 3.14 -1.98
CA ALA A 60 -7.36 2.10 -1.35
C ALA A 60 -5.96 2.03 -1.98
N THR A 61 -4.93 1.97 -1.17
CA THR A 61 -3.54 1.83 -1.60
C THR A 61 -2.85 0.73 -0.81
N ALA A 62 -2.14 -0.18 -1.48
CA ALA A 62 -1.29 -1.15 -0.81
C ALA A 62 0.18 -0.78 -0.96
N VAL A 63 0.92 -0.80 0.14
CA VAL A 63 2.39 -0.77 0.16
C VAL A 63 2.86 -2.17 0.48
N VAL A 64 3.55 -2.82 -0.46
CA VAL A 64 4.04 -4.18 -0.29
C VAL A 64 5.55 -4.14 -0.08
N VAL A 65 6.01 -4.61 1.07
CA VAL A 65 7.42 -4.62 1.45
C VAL A 65 7.83 -6.06 1.77
N ASN A 66 8.81 -6.60 1.07
CA ASN A 66 9.27 -7.98 1.26
C ASN A 66 8.12 -9.01 1.17
N GLY A 67 7.14 -8.77 0.29
CA GLY A 67 5.97 -9.61 0.14
C GLY A 67 4.91 -9.46 1.25
N THR A 68 5.06 -8.53 2.17
CA THR A 68 4.08 -8.21 3.21
C THR A 68 3.28 -6.97 2.80
N PRO A 69 1.95 -7.06 2.63
CA PRO A 69 1.12 -5.93 2.27
C PRO A 69 0.65 -5.14 3.50
N TYR A 70 0.72 -3.82 3.39
CA TYR A 70 0.17 -2.82 4.29
C TYR A 70 -0.86 -2.01 3.51
N LEU A 71 -2.10 -2.02 3.97
CA LEU A 71 -3.22 -1.40 3.26
C LEU A 71 -3.52 -0.02 3.86
N ILE A 72 -3.70 0.98 3.02
CA ILE A 72 -4.14 2.32 3.41
C ILE A 72 -5.48 2.59 2.72
N ASP A 73 -6.50 2.81 3.53
CA ASP A 73 -7.90 2.85 3.18
C ASP A 73 -8.44 1.54 2.59
N PHE A 74 -9.74 1.37 2.68
CA PHE A 74 -10.46 0.17 2.25
C PHE A 74 -11.83 0.54 1.69
N GLY A 75 -11.83 1.40 0.69
CA GLY A 75 -13.04 1.79 -0.03
C GLY A 75 -13.72 0.62 -0.74
N PRO A 76 -14.93 0.86 -1.31
CA PRO A 76 -15.70 -0.17 -2.01
C PRO A 76 -14.89 -0.87 -3.10
N GLY A 77 -14.91 -2.21 -3.10
CA GLY A 77 -14.23 -3.02 -4.11
C GLY A 77 -12.81 -3.45 -3.77
N VAL A 78 -12.25 -3.01 -2.64
CA VAL A 78 -10.84 -3.24 -2.24
C VAL A 78 -10.42 -4.71 -2.34
N VAL A 79 -11.22 -5.66 -1.86
CA VAL A 79 -10.86 -7.10 -1.86
C VAL A 79 -10.75 -7.64 -3.29
N ARG A 80 -11.64 -7.23 -4.18
CA ARG A 80 -11.57 -7.60 -5.60
C ARG A 80 -10.38 -7.00 -6.31
N ARG A 81 -9.99 -5.79 -5.93
CA ARG A 81 -8.79 -5.12 -6.47
C ARG A 81 -7.51 -5.77 -5.95
N ILE A 82 -7.45 -6.19 -4.68
CA ILE A 82 -6.35 -7.01 -4.15
C ILE A 82 -6.20 -8.30 -4.97
N ALA A 83 -7.32 -9.01 -5.20
CA ALA A 83 -7.30 -10.23 -6.01
C ALA A 83 -6.81 -9.97 -7.45
N ALA A 84 -7.28 -8.89 -8.09
CA ALA A 84 -6.84 -8.49 -9.43
C ALA A 84 -5.34 -8.14 -9.49
N ALA A 85 -4.82 -7.39 -8.50
CA ALA A 85 -3.40 -7.07 -8.41
C ALA A 85 -2.54 -8.33 -8.20
N SER A 86 -3.01 -9.27 -7.37
CA SER A 86 -2.37 -10.57 -7.18
C SER A 86 -2.31 -11.37 -8.50
N GLN A 87 -3.40 -11.42 -9.25
CA GLN A 87 -3.46 -12.08 -10.57
C GLN A 87 -2.54 -11.40 -11.61
N LYS A 88 -2.30 -10.09 -11.50
CA LYS A 88 -1.32 -9.36 -12.30
C LYS A 88 0.13 -9.60 -11.86
N GLY A 89 0.36 -10.46 -10.87
CA GLY A 89 1.69 -10.87 -10.44
C GLY A 89 2.36 -9.94 -9.42
N VAL A 90 1.60 -9.17 -8.63
CA VAL A 90 2.18 -8.42 -7.51
C VAL A 90 2.50 -9.40 -6.37
N PRO A 91 3.79 -9.66 -6.08
CA PRO A 91 4.18 -10.65 -5.10
C PRO A 91 3.68 -10.28 -3.69
N GLY A 92 3.18 -11.27 -2.97
CA GLY A 92 2.72 -11.10 -1.58
C GLY A 92 1.34 -10.46 -1.43
N LEU A 93 0.82 -9.78 -2.46
CA LEU A 93 -0.49 -9.13 -2.39
C LEU A 93 -1.62 -10.13 -2.66
N GLY A 94 -1.72 -11.16 -1.81
CA GLY A 94 -2.86 -12.08 -1.79
C GLY A 94 -3.94 -11.62 -0.82
N VAL A 95 -5.20 -11.95 -1.11
CA VAL A 95 -6.35 -11.56 -0.29
C VAL A 95 -6.18 -11.98 1.17
N VAL A 96 -5.69 -13.20 1.42
CA VAL A 96 -5.46 -13.75 2.77
C VAL A 96 -4.23 -13.18 3.48
N ASN A 97 -3.36 -12.48 2.75
CA ASN A 97 -2.10 -11.96 3.29
C ASN A 97 -2.24 -10.57 3.92
N VAL A 98 -3.34 -9.86 3.66
CA VAL A 98 -3.59 -8.53 4.24
C VAL A 98 -3.96 -8.72 5.71
N ARG A 99 -3.08 -8.26 6.60
CA ARG A 99 -3.21 -8.37 8.05
C ARG A 99 -3.15 -7.02 8.76
N VAL A 100 -2.66 -5.99 8.10
CA VAL A 100 -2.50 -4.65 8.65
C VAL A 100 -3.12 -3.65 7.70
N ALA A 101 -4.02 -2.82 8.21
CA ALA A 101 -4.67 -1.76 7.47
C ALA A 101 -4.66 -0.45 8.28
N PHE A 102 -4.65 0.65 7.58
CA PHE A 102 -4.73 2.01 8.12
C PHE A 102 -5.87 2.72 7.42
N VAL A 103 -6.65 3.51 8.13
CA VAL A 103 -7.70 4.32 7.52
C VAL A 103 -7.45 5.80 7.79
N THR A 104 -7.52 6.60 6.74
CA THR A 104 -7.25 8.03 6.81
C THR A 104 -8.36 8.77 7.54
N HIS A 105 -9.60 8.48 7.22
CA HIS A 105 -10.80 9.02 7.85
C HIS A 105 -12.02 8.12 7.57
N LEU A 106 -13.17 8.39 8.19
CA LEU A 106 -14.29 7.46 8.17
C LEU A 106 -15.37 7.75 7.09
N HIS A 107 -15.06 8.47 6.03
CA HIS A 107 -15.99 8.59 4.89
C HIS A 107 -16.19 7.23 4.21
N SER A 108 -17.37 7.06 3.62
CA SER A 108 -17.79 5.77 3.08
C SER A 108 -16.96 5.29 1.88
N ASP A 109 -16.46 6.18 1.06
CA ASP A 109 -15.58 5.86 -0.07
C ASP A 109 -14.19 5.40 0.35
N HIS A 110 -13.80 5.60 1.62
CA HIS A 110 -12.59 5.06 2.25
C HIS A 110 -12.87 3.83 3.12
N THR A 111 -14.14 3.58 3.51
CA THR A 111 -14.47 2.56 4.51
C THR A 111 -15.54 1.55 4.09
N ALA A 112 -16.32 1.77 3.02
CA ALA A 112 -17.44 0.88 2.68
C ALA A 112 -17.01 -0.54 2.26
N GLY A 113 -15.74 -0.77 1.94
CA GLY A 113 -15.16 -2.10 1.73
C GLY A 113 -14.73 -2.81 3.02
N TYR A 114 -14.93 -2.22 4.20
CA TYR A 114 -14.39 -2.76 5.46
C TYR A 114 -14.99 -4.11 5.83
N ALA A 115 -16.30 -4.27 5.73
CA ALA A 115 -16.94 -5.56 5.98
C ALA A 115 -16.44 -6.65 5.02
N ASP A 116 -16.26 -6.33 3.74
CA ASP A 116 -15.68 -7.23 2.74
C ASP A 116 -14.23 -7.61 3.09
N LEU A 117 -13.41 -6.64 3.53
CA LEU A 117 -12.03 -6.86 3.97
C LEU A 117 -11.93 -7.74 5.23
N ILE A 118 -12.89 -7.66 6.12
CA ILE A 118 -12.96 -8.51 7.31
C ILE A 118 -13.37 -9.93 6.93
N LEU A 119 -14.45 -10.09 6.21
CA LEU A 119 -15.16 -11.36 6.09
C LEU A 119 -14.70 -12.22 4.88
N THR A 120 -14.45 -11.60 3.72
CA THR A 120 -14.06 -12.36 2.53
C THR A 120 -12.71 -13.03 2.68
N PRO A 121 -11.64 -12.36 3.13
CA PRO A 121 -10.34 -13.00 3.36
C PRO A 121 -10.42 -14.13 4.38
N TRP A 122 -11.17 -13.97 5.47
CA TRP A 122 -11.42 -15.03 6.44
C TRP A 122 -12.14 -16.23 5.81
N SER A 123 -13.18 -15.99 5.02
CA SER A 123 -13.95 -17.07 4.39
C SER A 123 -13.10 -17.93 3.46
N VAL A 124 -12.05 -17.33 2.83
CA VAL A 124 -11.15 -18.02 1.90
C VAL A 124 -9.78 -18.39 2.49
N GLY A 125 -9.59 -18.25 3.82
CA GLY A 125 -8.43 -18.85 4.49
C GLY A 125 -7.56 -17.94 5.36
N ARG A 126 -7.85 -16.64 5.52
CA ARG A 126 -7.14 -15.83 6.52
C ARG A 126 -7.42 -16.37 7.91
N SER A 127 -6.38 -16.76 8.62
CA SER A 127 -6.47 -17.40 9.94
C SER A 127 -6.17 -16.44 11.10
N GLN A 128 -5.54 -15.30 10.82
CA GLN A 128 -5.15 -14.31 11.82
C GLN A 128 -6.12 -13.13 11.82
N PRO A 129 -6.30 -12.47 12.97
CA PRO A 129 -7.03 -11.22 13.05
C PRO A 129 -6.49 -10.15 12.09
N LEU A 130 -7.32 -9.19 11.75
CA LEU A 130 -6.94 -7.98 11.04
C LEU A 130 -6.59 -6.89 12.05
N GLU A 131 -5.40 -6.33 11.96
CA GLU A 131 -4.97 -5.14 12.72
C GLU A 131 -5.37 -3.89 11.93
N VAL A 132 -6.18 -3.00 12.50
CA VAL A 132 -6.64 -1.79 11.80
C VAL A 132 -6.39 -0.56 12.67
N TYR A 133 -5.73 0.43 12.10
CA TYR A 133 -5.34 1.68 12.74
C TYR A 133 -6.07 2.86 12.09
N GLY A 134 -6.68 3.75 12.89
CA GLY A 134 -7.40 4.88 12.32
C GLY A 134 -7.96 5.86 13.34
N PRO A 135 -8.78 6.81 12.89
CA PRO A 135 -9.33 7.86 13.75
C PRO A 135 -10.34 7.30 14.76
N LYS A 136 -10.65 8.15 15.74
CA LYS A 136 -11.72 7.90 16.70
C LYS A 136 -13.04 7.59 15.98
N GLY A 137 -13.74 6.56 16.43
CA GLY A 137 -14.95 6.00 15.82
C GLY A 137 -14.69 4.68 15.09
N LEU A 138 -13.42 4.33 14.83
CA LEU A 138 -13.05 3.07 14.17
C LEU A 138 -13.44 1.84 14.99
N GLU A 139 -13.20 1.85 16.30
CA GLU A 139 -13.61 0.74 17.20
C GLU A 139 -15.12 0.54 17.18
N HIS A 140 -15.87 1.64 17.22
CA HIS A 140 -17.34 1.61 17.16
C HIS A 140 -17.82 1.05 15.81
N MET A 141 -17.26 1.52 14.69
CA MET A 141 -17.58 1.00 13.35
C MET A 141 -17.30 -0.49 13.25
N THR A 142 -16.13 -0.94 13.73
CA THR A 142 -15.71 -2.36 13.75
C THR A 142 -16.70 -3.22 14.51
N HIS A 143 -17.05 -2.80 15.73
CA HIS A 143 -18.02 -3.51 16.58
C HIS A 143 -19.36 -3.72 15.85
N HIS A 144 -19.92 -2.66 15.30
CA HIS A 144 -21.23 -2.74 14.62
C HIS A 144 -21.18 -3.53 13.31
N ILE A 145 -20.09 -3.50 12.58
CA ILE A 145 -19.92 -4.38 11.39
C ILE A 145 -19.93 -5.85 11.82
N LEU A 146 -19.16 -6.23 12.83
CA LEU A 146 -19.13 -7.61 13.32
C LEU A 146 -20.49 -8.05 13.87
N GLU A 147 -21.18 -7.17 14.57
CA GLU A 147 -22.55 -7.45 15.07
C GLU A 147 -23.56 -7.59 13.92
N ALA A 148 -23.48 -6.77 12.89
CA ALA A 148 -24.34 -6.89 11.71
C ALA A 148 -24.17 -8.22 10.97
N TYR A 149 -22.98 -8.80 10.97
CA TYR A 149 -22.65 -10.07 10.30
C TYR A 149 -22.57 -11.29 11.22
N ARG A 150 -23.00 -11.17 12.48
CA ARG A 150 -22.89 -12.25 13.47
C ARG A 150 -23.53 -13.56 13.02
N GLU A 151 -24.66 -13.50 12.29
CA GLU A 151 -25.34 -14.69 11.78
C GLU A 151 -24.52 -15.38 10.68
N ASP A 152 -23.97 -14.62 9.72
CA ASP A 152 -23.09 -15.16 8.66
C ASP A 152 -21.83 -15.79 9.28
N ILE A 153 -21.23 -15.10 10.27
CA ILE A 153 -20.07 -15.62 10.99
C ILE A 153 -20.40 -16.94 11.70
N ALA A 154 -21.54 -17.00 12.41
CA ALA A 154 -21.96 -18.20 13.12
C ALA A 154 -22.24 -19.38 12.16
N ILE A 155 -22.87 -19.13 11.00
CA ILE A 155 -23.14 -20.14 9.98
C ILE A 155 -21.83 -20.68 9.41
N ARG A 156 -20.92 -19.80 8.96
CA ARG A 156 -19.64 -20.19 8.37
C ARG A 156 -18.73 -20.94 9.34
N ARG A 157 -18.76 -20.60 10.61
CA ARG A 157 -18.02 -21.35 11.64
C ARG A 157 -18.54 -22.79 11.77
N ARG A 158 -19.88 -23.00 11.80
CA ARG A 158 -20.48 -24.34 11.83
C ARG A 158 -20.15 -25.15 10.57
N ASP A 159 -20.25 -24.53 9.39
CA ASP A 159 -19.95 -25.18 8.11
C ASP A 159 -18.50 -25.66 8.06
N LYS A 160 -17.55 -24.82 8.48
CA LYS A 160 -16.13 -25.18 8.56
C LYS A 160 -15.89 -26.36 9.49
N GLN A 161 -16.57 -26.40 10.65
CA GLN A 161 -16.48 -27.50 11.59
C GLN A 161 -17.02 -28.80 10.98
N VAL A 162 -18.17 -28.76 10.28
CA VAL A 162 -18.74 -29.91 9.58
C VAL A 162 -17.81 -30.43 8.47
N LEU A 163 -17.15 -29.55 7.75
CA LEU A 163 -16.21 -29.88 6.68
C LEU A 163 -14.83 -30.34 7.20
N GLY A 164 -14.62 -30.38 8.51
CA GLY A 164 -13.31 -30.73 9.10
C GLY A 164 -12.20 -29.76 8.77
N VAL A 165 -12.54 -28.56 8.33
CA VAL A 165 -11.55 -27.48 8.13
C VAL A 165 -11.09 -27.02 9.51
N PRO A 166 -9.78 -27.01 9.79
CA PRO A 166 -9.27 -26.50 11.05
C PRO A 166 -9.92 -25.17 11.40
N GLU A 167 -10.43 -25.04 12.62
CA GLU A 167 -11.06 -23.81 13.06
C GLU A 167 -10.02 -22.68 12.98
N GLN A 168 -10.09 -21.93 11.91
CA GLN A 168 -9.36 -20.67 11.78
C GLN A 168 -10.15 -19.63 12.60
N ALA A 169 -10.20 -19.88 13.90
CA ALA A 169 -11.15 -19.30 14.82
C ALA A 169 -11.13 -17.77 14.81
N ASP A 170 -9.96 -17.19 14.54
CA ASP A 170 -9.74 -15.76 14.77
C ASP A 170 -9.67 -14.90 13.50
N GLY A 171 -9.72 -15.51 12.32
CA GLY A 171 -9.53 -14.79 11.05
C GLY A 171 -10.59 -13.73 10.72
N TYR A 172 -11.78 -13.75 11.33
CA TYR A 172 -12.77 -12.68 11.23
C TYR A 172 -12.64 -11.62 12.34
N ASN A 173 -11.83 -11.87 13.36
CA ASN A 173 -11.61 -10.90 14.42
C ASN A 173 -10.81 -9.70 13.88
N VAL A 174 -11.05 -8.56 14.50
CA VAL A 174 -10.36 -7.32 14.19
C VAL A 174 -9.87 -6.68 15.46
N HIS A 175 -8.61 -6.31 15.50
CA HIS A 175 -8.07 -5.43 16.52
C HIS A 175 -8.05 -4.02 15.94
N ALA A 176 -9.04 -3.23 16.30
CA ALA A 176 -9.15 -1.84 15.89
C ALA A 176 -8.40 -0.96 16.91
N HIS A 177 -7.57 -0.05 16.40
CA HIS A 177 -6.73 0.85 17.19
C HIS A 177 -7.06 2.29 16.82
N GLU A 178 -7.67 3.03 17.73
CA GLU A 178 -7.87 4.47 17.56
C GLU A 178 -6.56 5.20 17.88
N ILE A 179 -6.06 5.96 16.90
CA ILE A 179 -4.71 6.52 16.92
C ILE A 179 -4.69 8.03 17.18
N THR A 180 -3.51 8.52 17.53
CA THR A 180 -3.14 9.94 17.58
C THR A 180 -1.90 10.17 16.70
N PRO A 181 -1.58 11.42 16.32
CA PRO A 181 -0.37 11.71 15.54
C PRO A 181 0.91 11.16 16.16
N GLY A 182 1.80 10.65 15.33
CA GLY A 182 3.07 10.04 15.72
C GLY A 182 3.27 8.67 15.09
N THR A 183 4.20 7.88 15.63
CA THR A 183 4.42 6.49 15.19
C THR A 183 3.27 5.61 15.69
N VAL A 184 2.47 5.08 14.77
CA VAL A 184 1.28 4.28 15.05
C VAL A 184 1.48 2.78 14.83
N TYR A 185 2.47 2.42 14.00
CA TYR A 185 2.83 1.03 13.75
C TYR A 185 4.31 0.90 13.40
N LYS A 186 4.92 -0.19 13.82
CA LYS A 186 6.30 -0.54 13.45
C LYS A 186 6.49 -2.05 13.48
N ASP A 187 7.14 -2.57 12.45
CA ASP A 187 7.65 -3.93 12.40
C ASP A 187 9.04 -3.98 11.74
N GLN A 188 9.46 -5.15 11.28
CA GLN A 188 10.74 -5.34 10.60
C GLN A 188 10.81 -4.71 9.20
N ASN A 189 9.67 -4.44 8.58
CA ASN A 189 9.56 -3.95 7.20
C ASN A 189 9.27 -2.45 7.13
N VAL A 190 8.44 -1.93 8.06
CA VAL A 190 7.96 -0.55 7.98
C VAL A 190 7.91 0.15 9.33
N THR A 191 8.02 1.47 9.29
CA THR A 191 7.57 2.37 10.35
C THR A 191 6.49 3.26 9.77
N VAL A 192 5.28 3.25 10.36
CA VAL A 192 4.16 4.08 9.91
C VAL A 192 3.91 5.18 10.91
N LYS A 193 3.93 6.43 10.43
CA LYS A 193 3.62 7.63 11.21
C LYS A 193 2.35 8.26 10.67
N ALA A 194 1.40 8.55 11.56
CA ALA A 194 0.19 9.31 11.25
C ALA A 194 0.42 10.80 11.55
N PHE A 195 -0.14 11.66 10.73
CA PHE A 195 -0.17 13.10 10.95
C PHE A 195 -1.54 13.67 10.58
N LEU A 196 -1.99 14.71 11.28
CA LEU A 196 -3.28 15.33 11.00
C LEU A 196 -3.24 16.10 9.69
N VAL A 197 -4.32 16.00 8.92
CA VAL A 197 -4.60 16.82 7.76
C VAL A 197 -5.90 17.60 7.97
N ASN A 198 -6.09 18.66 7.20
CA ASN A 198 -7.32 19.43 7.23
C ASN A 198 -8.29 18.88 6.17
N HIS A 199 -9.42 18.32 6.61
CA HIS A 199 -10.49 17.86 5.73
C HIS A 199 -11.84 18.47 6.15
N GLY A 200 -11.90 19.78 6.18
CA GLY A 200 -13.08 20.53 6.58
C GLY A 200 -13.53 20.21 8.01
N ASP A 201 -14.77 19.80 8.16
CA ASP A 201 -15.38 19.49 9.46
C ASP A 201 -15.17 18.01 9.89
N VAL A 202 -14.39 17.25 9.14
CA VAL A 202 -14.06 15.85 9.48
C VAL A 202 -13.02 15.82 10.61
N PRO A 203 -13.40 15.41 11.82
CA PRO A 203 -12.45 15.39 12.91
C PRO A 203 -11.42 14.27 12.72
N HIS A 204 -10.17 14.54 13.06
CA HIS A 204 -9.10 13.55 13.05
C HIS A 204 -8.88 12.85 11.70
N ALA A 205 -8.90 13.60 10.59
CA ALA A 205 -8.42 13.09 9.31
C ALA A 205 -6.89 12.99 9.33
N PHE A 206 -6.36 11.84 8.88
CA PHE A 206 -4.94 11.54 8.90
C PHE A 206 -4.36 11.40 7.49
N GLY A 207 -3.13 11.89 7.31
CA GLY A 207 -2.21 11.38 6.32
C GLY A 207 -1.23 10.40 6.96
N TYR A 208 -0.58 9.59 6.15
CA TYR A 208 0.40 8.59 6.61
C TYR A 208 1.74 8.78 5.93
N ARG A 209 2.83 8.71 6.73
CA ARG A 209 4.19 8.53 6.24
C ARG A 209 4.63 7.11 6.54
N ILE A 210 4.99 6.36 5.50
CA ILE A 210 5.43 4.97 5.57
C ILE A 210 6.91 4.95 5.20
N GLU A 211 7.75 4.61 6.16
CA GLU A 211 9.19 4.46 5.98
C GLU A 211 9.49 2.97 5.80
N THR A 212 10.10 2.62 4.68
CA THR A 212 10.60 1.28 4.35
C THR A 212 12.13 1.32 4.26
N PRO A 213 12.84 0.18 4.16
CA PRO A 213 14.28 0.19 3.94
C PRO A 213 14.73 0.93 2.67
N GLU A 214 13.86 1.07 1.68
CA GLU A 214 14.20 1.62 0.36
C GLU A 214 13.57 2.97 0.09
N ARG A 215 12.39 3.26 0.65
CA ARG A 215 11.57 4.42 0.28
C ARG A 215 10.85 5.03 1.47
N ALA A 216 10.71 6.35 1.42
CA ALA A 216 9.77 7.11 2.22
C ALA A 216 8.55 7.48 1.36
N ILE A 217 7.37 7.00 1.75
CA ILE A 217 6.11 7.18 1.03
C ILE A 217 5.17 8.01 1.90
N VAL A 218 4.58 9.05 1.33
CA VAL A 218 3.56 9.86 2.01
C VAL A 218 2.24 9.77 1.26
N ILE A 219 1.17 9.54 2.00
CA ILE A 219 -0.21 9.48 1.47
C ILE A 219 -1.02 10.53 2.21
N SER A 220 -1.61 11.47 1.46
CA SER A 220 -2.34 12.59 2.06
C SER A 220 -3.66 12.18 2.72
N GLY A 221 -4.32 11.12 2.23
CA GLY A 221 -5.75 10.98 2.42
C GLY A 221 -6.48 12.14 1.72
N ASP A 222 -7.73 12.40 2.10
CA ASP A 222 -8.46 13.58 1.66
C ASP A 222 -8.04 14.78 2.49
N ALA A 223 -7.63 15.85 1.83
CA ALA A 223 -7.07 16.99 2.51
C ALA A 223 -7.19 18.30 1.70
N ALA A 224 -7.55 19.39 2.36
CA ALA A 224 -7.17 20.72 1.94
C ALA A 224 -5.65 20.94 2.12
N PRO A 225 -5.03 21.94 1.50
CA PRO A 225 -3.59 22.19 1.63
C PRO A 225 -3.14 22.22 3.08
N SER A 226 -2.10 21.43 3.41
CA SER A 226 -1.66 21.24 4.78
C SER A 226 -0.14 21.31 4.92
N GLN A 227 0.34 22.11 5.88
CA GLN A 227 1.76 22.17 6.22
C GLN A 227 2.27 20.82 6.71
N ASN A 228 1.44 20.05 7.42
CA ASN A 228 1.82 18.73 7.89
C ASN A 228 2.15 17.74 6.77
N ILE A 229 1.51 17.86 5.59
CA ILE A 229 1.86 17.06 4.41
C ILE A 229 3.27 17.44 3.92
N ILE A 230 3.55 18.74 3.82
CA ILE A 230 4.84 19.25 3.39
C ILE A 230 5.95 18.76 4.33
N ASP A 231 5.76 18.92 5.63
CA ASP A 231 6.72 18.53 6.67
C ASP A 231 6.90 17.01 6.73
N SER A 232 5.81 16.25 6.56
CA SER A 232 5.86 14.80 6.56
C SER A 232 6.51 14.23 5.31
N CYS A 233 6.40 14.87 4.15
CA CYS A 233 7.12 14.47 2.94
C CYS A 233 8.59 14.92 3.00
N ASN A 234 8.86 16.22 3.04
CA ASN A 234 10.21 16.81 3.15
C ASN A 234 11.28 16.04 2.39
N GLY A 235 11.10 15.90 1.07
CA GLY A 235 11.99 15.12 0.20
C GLY A 235 11.69 13.62 0.19
N CYS A 236 10.45 13.19 0.50
CA CYS A 236 10.04 11.78 0.37
C CYS A 236 10.19 11.27 -1.06
N ASP A 237 10.34 9.95 -1.22
CA ASP A 237 10.50 9.36 -2.54
C ASP A 237 9.19 9.41 -3.33
N VAL A 238 8.05 9.21 -2.66
CA VAL A 238 6.72 9.25 -3.29
C VAL A 238 5.74 10.01 -2.41
N LEU A 239 5.07 10.99 -3.00
CA LEU A 239 3.89 11.65 -2.43
C LEU A 239 2.65 11.24 -3.25
N ILE A 240 1.71 10.56 -2.61
CA ILE A 240 0.39 10.25 -3.16
C ILE A 240 -0.57 11.27 -2.59
N HIS A 241 -1.16 12.09 -3.44
CA HIS A 241 -1.99 13.21 -3.02
C HIS A 241 -3.27 13.30 -3.83
N GLU A 242 -4.38 13.57 -3.17
CA GLU A 242 -5.64 13.89 -3.85
C GLU A 242 -5.57 15.22 -4.57
N ALA A 243 -6.33 15.39 -5.63
CA ALA A 243 -6.47 16.71 -6.24
C ALA A 243 -7.71 16.84 -7.13
N TYR A 244 -8.22 18.05 -7.28
CA TYR A 244 -9.19 18.40 -8.31
C TYR A 244 -8.64 19.42 -9.30
N SER A 245 -9.09 19.35 -10.58
CA SER A 245 -8.71 20.34 -11.57
C SER A 245 -9.51 21.63 -11.44
N MET A 246 -8.90 22.77 -11.78
CA MET A 246 -9.59 24.05 -11.84
C MET A 246 -10.69 24.07 -12.91
N MET A 247 -10.52 23.29 -13.99
CA MET A 247 -11.58 23.10 -14.98
C MET A 247 -12.85 22.54 -14.34
N THR A 248 -12.73 21.48 -13.52
CA THR A 248 -13.90 20.89 -12.82
C THR A 248 -14.41 21.77 -11.70
N TYR A 249 -13.54 22.51 -11.02
CA TYR A 249 -13.91 23.48 -10.00
C TYR A 249 -14.79 24.59 -10.56
N ASN A 250 -14.43 25.16 -11.70
CA ASN A 250 -15.17 26.25 -12.33
C ASN A 250 -16.52 25.79 -12.92
N ALA A 251 -16.72 24.49 -13.09
CA ALA A 251 -17.94 23.93 -13.67
C ALA A 251 -19.06 23.63 -12.64
N VAL A 252 -18.82 23.86 -11.34
CA VAL A 252 -19.78 23.56 -10.27
C VAL A 252 -20.31 24.83 -9.61
N SER A 253 -21.38 24.70 -8.80
CA SER A 253 -21.97 25.81 -8.06
C SER A 253 -21.02 26.45 -7.05
N ALA A 254 -21.26 27.71 -6.70
CA ALA A 254 -20.45 28.43 -5.71
C ALA A 254 -20.40 27.73 -4.35
N SER A 255 -21.50 27.12 -3.90
CA SER A 255 -21.54 26.34 -2.66
C SER A 255 -20.65 25.08 -2.72
N TYR A 256 -20.62 24.41 -3.88
CA TYR A 256 -19.76 23.26 -4.07
C TYR A 256 -18.28 23.65 -4.25
N GLN A 257 -18.00 24.80 -4.80
CA GLN A 257 -16.66 25.40 -4.84
C GLN A 257 -16.15 25.68 -3.41
N GLU A 258 -17.02 26.25 -2.55
CA GLU A 258 -16.69 26.51 -1.15
C GLU A 258 -16.39 25.19 -0.39
N TYR A 259 -17.25 24.17 -0.59
CA TYR A 259 -17.02 22.82 -0.05
C TYR A 259 -15.65 22.28 -0.46
N ARG A 260 -15.32 22.34 -1.77
CA ARG A 260 -14.04 21.84 -2.28
C ARG A 260 -12.83 22.54 -1.64
N ARG A 261 -12.88 23.87 -1.52
CA ARG A 261 -11.79 24.62 -0.88
C ARG A 261 -11.54 24.23 0.57
N LYS A 262 -12.59 23.86 1.29
CA LYS A 262 -12.49 23.45 2.69
C LYS A 262 -11.98 22.03 2.86
N HIS A 263 -12.29 21.13 1.93
CA HIS A 263 -12.11 19.71 2.11
C HIS A 263 -11.01 19.10 1.23
N HIS A 264 -10.70 19.74 0.09
CA HIS A 264 -9.84 19.14 -0.94
C HIS A 264 -8.81 20.14 -1.47
N THR A 265 -7.82 19.62 -2.19
CA THR A 265 -6.71 20.38 -2.75
C THR A 265 -6.90 20.58 -4.26
N SER A 266 -6.79 21.82 -4.74
CA SER A 266 -6.82 22.13 -6.17
C SER A 266 -5.49 21.75 -6.86
N SER A 267 -5.53 21.66 -8.19
CA SER A 267 -4.33 21.46 -9.02
C SER A 267 -3.22 22.47 -8.76
N ARG A 268 -3.57 23.72 -8.49
CA ARG A 268 -2.60 24.78 -8.16
C ARG A 268 -1.96 24.56 -6.79
N GLU A 269 -2.79 24.27 -5.81
CA GLU A 269 -2.35 24.07 -4.43
C GLU A 269 -1.52 22.80 -4.28
N VAL A 270 -1.86 21.68 -4.97
CA VAL A 270 -1.03 20.47 -4.93
C VAL A 270 0.33 20.70 -5.59
N ALA A 271 0.39 21.54 -6.64
CA ALA A 271 1.66 21.94 -7.23
C ALA A 271 2.54 22.72 -6.23
N GLU A 272 1.94 23.66 -5.47
CA GLU A 272 2.66 24.40 -4.42
C GLU A 272 3.10 23.48 -3.27
N VAL A 273 2.24 22.55 -2.83
CA VAL A 273 2.61 21.53 -1.84
C VAL A 273 3.79 20.73 -2.34
N ALA A 274 3.76 20.26 -3.58
CA ALA A 274 4.84 19.47 -4.16
C ALA A 274 6.15 20.27 -4.32
N GLN A 275 6.08 21.55 -4.69
CA GLN A 275 7.27 22.42 -4.74
C GLN A 275 7.96 22.54 -3.38
N LYS A 276 7.18 22.69 -2.32
CA LYS A 276 7.69 22.82 -0.95
C LYS A 276 8.15 21.47 -0.37
N ALA A 277 7.38 20.43 -0.59
CA ALA A 277 7.62 19.07 -0.10
C ALA A 277 8.74 18.34 -0.86
N ARG A 278 8.97 18.67 -2.13
CA ARG A 278 10.03 18.13 -3.02
C ARG A 278 10.03 16.60 -3.11
N PRO A 279 8.90 15.93 -3.41
CA PRO A 279 8.88 14.50 -3.58
C PRO A 279 9.68 14.06 -4.82
N GLY A 280 10.26 12.86 -4.78
CA GLY A 280 10.86 12.24 -5.97
C GLY A 280 9.84 11.95 -7.06
N LEU A 281 8.61 11.61 -6.68
CA LEU A 281 7.45 11.38 -7.55
C LEU A 281 6.17 11.86 -6.85
N LEU A 282 5.39 12.69 -7.54
CA LEU A 282 4.01 13.03 -7.15
C LEU A 282 3.04 12.13 -7.93
N ILE A 283 2.18 11.41 -7.20
CA ILE A 283 1.08 10.62 -7.76
C ILE A 283 -0.24 11.30 -7.38
N LEU A 284 -1.02 11.70 -8.38
CA LEU A 284 -2.34 12.28 -8.18
C LEU A 284 -3.40 11.17 -8.22
N TYR A 285 -4.15 11.02 -7.14
CA TYR A 285 -5.21 10.01 -7.03
C TYR A 285 -6.49 10.63 -6.46
N HIS A 286 -7.51 9.86 -6.12
CA HIS A 286 -8.75 10.32 -5.49
C HIS A 286 -9.25 11.64 -6.10
N ARG A 287 -9.45 11.59 -7.41
CA ARG A 287 -9.75 12.81 -8.17
C ARG A 287 -11.25 13.10 -8.15
N ALA A 288 -11.62 14.18 -7.51
CA ALA A 288 -12.98 14.66 -7.53
C ALA A 288 -13.38 15.03 -8.97
N ASN A 289 -14.03 14.09 -9.65
CA ASN A 289 -14.62 14.33 -10.96
C ASN A 289 -16.12 14.61 -10.78
N PRO A 290 -16.63 15.79 -11.10
CA PRO A 290 -18.08 16.01 -11.17
C PRO A 290 -18.62 15.29 -12.40
N GLY A 291 -18.66 13.94 -12.34
CA GLY A 291 -18.94 13.00 -13.38
C GLY A 291 -20.13 13.34 -14.29
N GLY A 292 -20.08 12.77 -15.46
CA GLY A 292 -21.14 12.73 -16.44
C GLY A 292 -20.61 12.22 -17.76
N VAL A 293 -21.32 11.29 -18.36
CA VAL A 293 -21.07 10.82 -19.72
C VAL A 293 -20.99 12.02 -20.66
N GLY A 294 -19.90 12.14 -21.42
CA GLY A 294 -19.72 13.19 -22.44
C GLY A 294 -19.02 14.48 -21.97
N ARG A 295 -18.47 14.54 -20.76
CA ARG A 295 -17.62 15.67 -20.33
C ARG A 295 -16.14 15.46 -20.71
N PRO A 296 -15.35 16.54 -20.94
CA PRO A 296 -13.93 16.43 -21.20
C PRO A 296 -13.21 15.61 -20.12
N ASN A 297 -12.19 14.86 -20.50
CA ASN A 297 -11.40 14.09 -19.56
C ASN A 297 -10.70 15.03 -18.55
N PRO A 298 -11.13 15.07 -17.30
CA PRO A 298 -10.56 15.99 -16.32
C PRO A 298 -9.16 15.59 -15.85
N GLU A 299 -8.71 14.39 -16.19
CA GLU A 299 -7.37 13.88 -15.83
C GLU A 299 -6.28 14.60 -16.58
N GLN A 300 -6.47 14.74 -17.89
CA GLN A 300 -5.50 15.46 -18.71
C GLN A 300 -5.41 16.91 -18.27
N ALA A 301 -6.56 17.57 -18.03
CA ALA A 301 -6.58 18.95 -17.54
C ALA A 301 -5.87 19.07 -16.19
N LEU A 302 -6.15 18.19 -15.23
CA LEU A 302 -5.48 18.18 -13.94
C LEU A 302 -3.96 18.05 -14.09
N LEU A 303 -3.50 17.10 -14.90
CA LEU A 303 -2.08 16.86 -15.11
C LEU A 303 -1.37 18.05 -15.77
N GLU A 304 -2.00 18.66 -16.76
CA GLU A 304 -1.48 19.84 -17.47
C GLU A 304 -1.42 21.06 -16.51
N GLU A 305 -2.48 21.31 -15.74
CA GLU A 305 -2.53 22.37 -14.74
C GLU A 305 -1.41 22.25 -13.70
N VAL A 306 -1.16 21.02 -13.20
CA VAL A 306 -0.07 20.78 -12.24
C VAL A 306 1.30 20.95 -12.89
N ARG A 307 1.51 20.43 -14.11
CA ARG A 307 2.79 20.53 -14.83
C ARG A 307 3.16 21.97 -15.22
N GLN A 308 2.20 22.84 -15.39
CA GLN A 308 2.48 24.26 -15.65
C GLN A 308 3.12 24.96 -14.44
N LEU A 309 2.88 24.45 -13.22
CA LEU A 309 3.32 25.06 -11.97
C LEU A 309 4.41 24.24 -11.25
N TYR A 310 4.48 22.93 -11.48
CA TYR A 310 5.42 22.02 -10.82
C TYR A 310 6.33 21.33 -11.83
N GLY A 311 7.62 21.62 -11.77
CA GLY A 311 8.63 21.06 -12.69
C GLY A 311 9.15 19.66 -12.31
N GLY A 312 8.67 19.06 -11.20
CA GLY A 312 9.05 17.71 -10.77
C GLY A 312 8.27 16.62 -11.51
N LYS A 313 8.60 15.36 -11.16
CA LYS A 313 7.89 14.20 -11.75
C LYS A 313 6.47 14.13 -11.19
N VAL A 314 5.48 14.12 -12.06
CA VAL A 314 4.07 13.98 -11.70
C VAL A 314 3.35 13.03 -12.67
N VAL A 315 2.52 12.15 -12.11
CA VAL A 315 1.66 11.21 -12.84
C VAL A 315 0.25 11.19 -12.28
N ILE A 316 -0.71 10.80 -13.12
CA ILE A 316 -2.03 10.41 -12.67
C ILE A 316 -1.98 8.92 -12.30
N GLY A 317 -2.48 8.58 -11.12
CA GLY A 317 -2.63 7.20 -10.70
C GLY A 317 -3.98 6.61 -11.11
N HIS A 318 -3.97 5.36 -11.56
CA HIS A 318 -5.17 4.59 -11.91
C HIS A 318 -5.25 3.32 -11.06
N ASP A 319 -6.43 2.73 -11.02
CA ASP A 319 -6.62 1.45 -10.36
C ASP A 319 -5.69 0.37 -10.95
N LEU A 320 -4.99 -0.31 -10.06
CA LEU A 320 -4.00 -1.36 -10.34
C LEU A 320 -2.67 -0.88 -10.95
N ASP A 321 -2.38 0.41 -10.93
CA ASP A 321 -1.03 0.91 -11.21
C ASP A 321 -0.08 0.46 -10.10
N VAL A 322 1.15 0.14 -10.50
CA VAL A 322 2.24 -0.31 -9.62
C VAL A 322 3.46 0.59 -9.79
N PHE A 323 4.00 1.10 -8.68
CA PHE A 323 5.14 2.01 -8.62
C PHE A 323 6.28 1.46 -7.76
#